data_9192b4fde09a0acd8d50490d67fc5581
#
_entry.id   9192b4fde09a0acd8d50490d67fc5581
#
_cell.length_a   1.000
_cell.length_b   1.000
_cell.length_c   1.000
_cell.angle_alpha   90.00
_cell.angle_beta   90.00
_cell.angle_gamma   90.00
#
_symmetry.space_group_name_H-M   'P 1'
#
loop_
_entity.id
_entity.type
_entity.pdbx_description
1 polymer ?
#
loop_
_entity_poly.entity_id
_entity_poly.type
_entity_poly.pdbx_seq_one_letter_code
_entity_poly.pdbx_strand_id
1 'polypeptide(L)'
;MLQLLGVVLGLVQAPPLCRSVASSCRRVADVRCGPRVRIVSPGKNKERWLEDAIDLYTTRLRGTIELECVWVRDDAALLKQARGAGSVIALDPLGKTCTSEEFSELLFAAIERGGSRLSFIIGGAEGLPKEVRADATLVSLSRLTFTHQMARLILAEQIYRATEIRKGSGYHK
;
A
#
# COMPACT_ATOMS: atom_id res chain seq x y z
N MET A 1 -22.59 15.34 90.07
CA MET A 1 -22.21 13.95 89.79
C MET A 1 -23.22 13.39 88.84
N LEU A 2 -22.94 13.30 87.60
CA LEU A 2 -23.33 12.30 86.64
C LEU A 2 -22.82 12.70 85.24
N GLN A 3 -21.89 11.96 84.75
CA GLN A 3 -21.35 12.14 83.40
C GLN A 3 -22.32 11.55 82.39
N LEU A 4 -22.68 12.34 81.39
CA LEU A 4 -23.43 11.87 80.20
C LEU A 4 -22.44 11.57 79.08
N LEU A 5 -22.40 10.29 78.74
CA LEU A 5 -21.69 9.78 77.55
C LEU A 5 -22.42 10.23 76.29
N GLY A 6 -21.79 11.08 75.50
CA GLY A 6 -22.25 11.42 74.17
C GLY A 6 -21.72 10.42 73.15
N VAL A 7 -22.61 9.64 72.55
CA VAL A 7 -22.32 8.74 71.40
C VAL A 7 -22.29 9.62 70.15
N VAL A 8 -21.12 9.76 69.53
CA VAL A 8 -20.97 10.41 68.24
C VAL A 8 -21.23 9.36 67.17
N LEU A 9 -22.40 9.48 66.49
CA LEU A 9 -22.66 8.73 65.24
C LEU A 9 -21.79 9.27 64.13
N GLY A 10 -20.76 8.52 63.77
CA GLY A 10 -19.99 8.81 62.56
C GLY A 10 -20.81 8.47 61.33
N LEU A 11 -21.18 9.49 60.56
CA LEU A 11 -21.69 9.32 59.20
C LEU A 11 -20.54 8.83 58.30
N VAL A 12 -20.63 7.56 57.88
CA VAL A 12 -19.78 7.03 56.83
C VAL A 12 -20.32 7.58 55.49
N GLN A 13 -19.62 8.56 54.93
CA GLN A 13 -19.86 9.03 53.58
C GLN A 13 -19.39 7.97 52.59
N ALA A 14 -20.30 7.43 51.80
CA ALA A 14 -19.97 6.58 50.65
C ALA A 14 -19.20 7.40 49.60
N PRO A 15 -18.19 6.81 48.94
CA PRO A 15 -17.44 7.47 47.88
C PRO A 15 -18.37 7.67 46.66
N PRO A 16 -18.17 8.78 45.90
CA PRO A 16 -19.00 9.05 44.73
C PRO A 16 -18.76 7.97 43.66
N LEU A 17 -19.88 7.48 43.13
CA LEU A 17 -19.93 6.57 41.99
C LEU A 17 -19.04 7.09 40.85
N CYS A 18 -18.06 6.29 40.53
CA CYS A 18 -17.22 6.46 39.36
C CYS A 18 -18.10 6.55 38.12
N ARG A 19 -18.25 7.76 37.57
CA ARG A 19 -18.86 7.98 36.27
C ARG A 19 -18.09 7.14 35.26
N SER A 20 -18.79 6.23 34.59
CA SER A 20 -18.30 5.47 33.46
C SER A 20 -17.64 6.43 32.47
N VAL A 21 -16.34 6.42 32.44
CA VAL A 21 -15.58 6.99 31.34
C VAL A 21 -15.92 6.12 30.15
N ALA A 22 -16.81 6.63 29.27
CA ALA A 22 -17.02 6.04 27.98
C ALA A 22 -15.65 5.89 27.33
N SER A 23 -15.20 4.65 27.24
CA SER A 23 -14.01 4.24 26.53
C SER A 23 -14.18 4.74 25.10
N SER A 24 -13.64 5.92 24.81
CA SER A 24 -13.33 6.33 23.46
C SER A 24 -12.36 5.26 22.94
N CYS A 25 -12.92 4.30 22.24
CA CYS A 25 -12.17 3.37 21.41
C CYS A 25 -11.46 4.24 20.37
N ARG A 26 -10.30 4.78 20.73
CA ARG A 26 -9.35 5.29 19.76
C ARG A 26 -9.07 4.10 18.86
N ARG A 27 -9.59 4.17 17.65
CA ARG A 27 -9.12 3.31 16.57
C ARG A 27 -7.59 3.38 16.66
N VAL A 28 -6.98 2.28 17.09
CA VAL A 28 -5.54 2.09 16.98
C VAL A 28 -5.30 2.32 15.50
N ALA A 29 -4.69 3.46 15.17
CA ALA A 29 -4.22 3.71 13.83
C ALA A 29 -3.29 2.53 13.55
N ASP A 30 -3.69 1.69 12.61
CA ASP A 30 -2.91 0.57 12.12
C ASP A 30 -1.56 1.15 11.74
N VAL A 31 -0.56 0.94 12.58
CA VAL A 31 0.83 1.40 12.35
C VAL A 31 1.35 0.51 11.24
N ARG A 32 1.02 0.88 10.01
CA ARG A 32 1.47 0.21 8.80
C ARG A 32 2.96 0.45 8.66
N CYS A 33 3.73 -0.54 9.09
CA CYS A 33 5.17 -0.47 9.24
C CYS A 33 5.90 -0.83 7.93
N GLY A 34 5.66 -0.11 6.84
CA GLY A 34 6.34 -0.35 5.57
C GLY A 34 6.05 0.72 4.52
N PRO A 35 6.89 0.81 3.48
CA PRO A 35 6.62 1.70 2.35
C PRO A 35 5.34 1.25 1.63
N ARG A 36 4.57 2.24 1.18
CA ARG A 36 3.34 2.01 0.44
C ARG A 36 3.61 2.05 -1.06
N VAL A 37 3.33 0.93 -1.72
CA VAL A 37 3.41 0.80 -3.18
C VAL A 37 2.01 0.57 -3.73
N ARG A 38 1.62 1.33 -4.74
CA ARG A 38 0.31 1.24 -5.39
C ARG A 38 0.46 0.82 -6.83
N ILE A 39 -0.39 -0.10 -7.27
CA ILE A 39 -0.58 -0.42 -8.69
C ILE A 39 -1.90 0.22 -9.11
N VAL A 40 -1.84 1.22 -9.97
CA VAL A 40 -3.00 1.95 -10.47
C VAL A 40 -3.23 1.60 -11.94
N SER A 41 -4.42 1.14 -12.27
CA SER A 41 -4.74 0.70 -13.63
C SER A 41 -6.23 0.88 -13.94
N PRO A 42 -6.61 1.16 -15.20
CA PRO A 42 -7.99 1.19 -15.61
C PRO A 42 -8.65 -0.20 -15.56
N GLY A 43 -9.95 -0.21 -15.28
CA GLY A 43 -10.78 -1.42 -15.27
C GLY A 43 -10.53 -2.33 -14.07
N LYS A 44 -11.51 -3.21 -13.81
CA LYS A 44 -11.45 -4.20 -12.74
C LYS A 44 -10.88 -5.53 -13.25
N ASN A 45 -10.34 -6.36 -12.37
CA ASN A 45 -10.14 -7.76 -12.69
C ASN A 45 -11.52 -8.41 -12.87
N LYS A 46 -11.66 -9.25 -13.89
CA LYS A 46 -12.88 -10.02 -14.16
C LYS A 46 -12.67 -11.49 -13.82
N GLU A 47 -11.41 -11.91 -13.80
CA GLU A 47 -11.01 -13.30 -13.62
C GLU A 47 -10.64 -13.55 -12.17
N ARG A 48 -11.39 -14.42 -11.50
CA ARG A 48 -11.16 -14.74 -10.07
C ARG A 48 -9.76 -15.29 -9.80
N TRP A 49 -9.25 -16.16 -10.68
CA TRP A 49 -7.90 -16.71 -10.54
C TRP A 49 -6.83 -15.61 -10.53
N LEU A 50 -7.05 -14.51 -11.26
CA LEU A 50 -6.13 -13.38 -11.32
C LEU A 50 -6.16 -12.56 -10.02
N GLU A 51 -7.34 -12.38 -9.44
CA GLU A 51 -7.50 -11.75 -8.12
C GLU A 51 -6.79 -12.59 -7.05
N ASP A 52 -7.06 -13.90 -7.01
CA ASP A 52 -6.42 -14.84 -6.07
C ASP A 52 -4.89 -14.81 -6.20
N ALA A 53 -4.37 -14.74 -7.43
CA ALA A 53 -2.92 -14.67 -7.69
C ALA A 53 -2.31 -13.33 -7.23
N ILE A 54 -2.97 -12.20 -7.42
CA ILE A 54 -2.52 -10.89 -6.93
C ILE A 54 -2.56 -10.86 -5.40
N ASP A 55 -3.60 -11.40 -4.79
CA ASP A 55 -3.77 -11.48 -3.34
C ASP A 55 -2.69 -12.35 -2.68
N LEU A 56 -2.23 -13.40 -3.38
CA LEU A 56 -1.09 -14.21 -2.93
C LEU A 56 0.17 -13.32 -2.76
N TYR A 57 0.53 -12.51 -3.76
CA TYR A 57 1.71 -11.64 -3.68
C TYR A 57 1.51 -10.50 -2.68
N THR A 58 0.32 -9.91 -2.63
CA THR A 58 -0.04 -8.91 -1.62
C THR A 58 0.14 -9.45 -0.20
N THR A 59 -0.27 -10.70 0.02
CA THR A 59 -0.09 -11.39 1.31
C THR A 59 1.37 -11.65 1.63
N ARG A 60 2.17 -12.11 0.66
CA ARG A 60 3.61 -12.36 0.82
C ARG A 60 4.41 -11.09 1.10
N LEU A 61 3.96 -9.94 0.61
CA LEU A 61 4.59 -8.64 0.81
C LEU A 61 4.30 -8.02 2.19
N ARG A 62 3.31 -8.52 2.93
CA ARG A 62 2.95 -8.00 4.27
C ARG A 62 4.16 -7.92 5.18
N GLY A 63 4.30 -6.79 5.87
CA GLY A 63 5.43 -6.53 6.75
C GLY A 63 6.70 -6.00 6.07
N THR A 64 6.79 -6.07 4.73
CA THR A 64 7.91 -5.50 3.97
C THR A 64 7.46 -4.31 3.12
N ILE A 65 6.43 -4.49 2.31
CA ILE A 65 5.81 -3.46 1.48
C ILE A 65 4.29 -3.58 1.64
N GLU A 66 3.61 -2.46 1.81
CA GLU A 66 2.16 -2.40 1.72
C GLU A 66 1.77 -2.22 0.24
N LEU A 67 1.38 -3.31 -0.42
CA LEU A 67 0.93 -3.28 -1.80
C LEU A 67 -0.58 -3.05 -1.86
N GLU A 68 -1.00 -2.00 -2.57
CA GLU A 68 -2.39 -1.64 -2.82
C GLU A 68 -2.68 -1.64 -4.32
N CYS A 69 -3.73 -2.34 -4.76
CA CYS A 69 -4.21 -2.28 -6.14
C CYS A 69 -5.41 -1.34 -6.25
N VAL A 70 -5.29 -0.31 -7.08
CA VAL A 70 -6.31 0.73 -7.28
C VAL A 70 -6.84 0.66 -8.69
N TRP A 71 -8.13 0.37 -8.81
CA TRP A 71 -8.80 0.32 -10.10
C TRP A 71 -9.50 1.64 -10.39
N VAL A 72 -9.17 2.24 -11.52
CA VAL A 72 -9.77 3.51 -11.95
C VAL A 72 -10.70 3.29 -13.14
N ARG A 73 -11.62 4.21 -13.34
CA ARG A 73 -12.63 4.09 -14.40
C ARG A 73 -12.09 4.52 -15.76
N ASP A 74 -11.30 5.59 -15.79
CA ASP A 74 -10.88 6.29 -16.99
C ASP A 74 -9.49 6.94 -16.81
N ASP A 75 -8.95 7.49 -17.89
CA ASP A 75 -7.66 8.14 -17.93
C ASP A 75 -7.59 9.42 -17.08
N ALA A 76 -8.69 10.13 -16.92
CA ALA A 76 -8.74 11.32 -16.06
C ALA A 76 -8.54 10.92 -14.60
N ALA A 77 -9.17 9.83 -14.16
CA ALA A 77 -8.96 9.26 -12.84
C ALA A 77 -7.54 8.70 -12.68
N LEU A 78 -6.97 8.08 -13.71
CA LEU A 78 -5.59 7.60 -13.73
C LEU A 78 -4.60 8.75 -13.51
N LEU A 79 -4.77 9.84 -14.26
CA LEU A 79 -3.94 11.04 -14.14
C LEU A 79 -4.05 11.69 -12.75
N LYS A 80 -5.25 11.75 -12.18
CA LYS A 80 -5.45 12.23 -10.81
C LYS A 80 -4.69 11.41 -9.78
N GLN A 81 -4.67 10.09 -9.93
CA GLN A 81 -3.92 9.19 -9.04
C GLN A 81 -2.40 9.36 -9.21
N ALA A 82 -1.92 9.54 -10.43
CA ALA A 82 -0.50 9.80 -10.71
C ALA A 82 -0.02 11.10 -10.06
N ARG A 83 -0.77 12.19 -10.19
CA ARG A 83 -0.43 13.51 -9.59
C ARG A 83 -0.43 13.52 -8.06
N GLY A 84 -1.22 12.66 -7.42
CA GLY A 84 -1.27 12.51 -5.96
C GLY A 84 -0.23 11.55 -5.37
N ALA A 85 0.66 11.00 -6.20
CA ALA A 85 1.67 10.04 -5.78
C ALA A 85 2.96 10.73 -5.29
N GLY A 86 3.76 10.02 -4.48
CA GLY A 86 5.11 10.47 -4.13
C GLY A 86 6.05 10.33 -5.31
N SER A 87 6.46 9.10 -5.64
CA SER A 87 7.20 8.76 -6.86
C SER A 87 6.30 8.02 -7.83
N VAL A 88 6.52 8.17 -9.14
CA VAL A 88 5.71 7.53 -10.19
C VAL A 88 6.61 6.77 -11.16
N ILE A 89 6.30 5.49 -11.34
CA ILE A 89 6.84 4.65 -12.41
C ILE A 89 5.66 4.23 -13.29
N ALA A 90 5.77 4.41 -14.60
CA ALA A 90 4.73 4.01 -15.53
C ALA A 90 5.22 2.86 -16.42
N LEU A 91 4.36 1.86 -16.60
CA LEU A 91 4.65 0.73 -17.49
C LEU A 91 4.32 1.13 -18.93
N ASP A 92 5.33 1.15 -19.77
CA ASP A 92 5.21 1.50 -21.18
C ASP A 92 6.08 0.55 -22.03
N PRO A 93 5.58 0.02 -23.16
CA PRO A 93 6.37 -0.83 -24.05
C PRO A 93 7.66 -0.17 -24.55
N LEU A 94 7.68 1.17 -24.65
CA LEU A 94 8.84 1.97 -25.06
C LEU A 94 9.73 2.36 -23.88
N GLY A 95 9.39 1.95 -22.65
CA GLY A 95 10.18 2.19 -21.46
C GLY A 95 11.48 1.39 -21.44
N LYS A 96 12.36 1.73 -20.51
CA LYS A 96 13.61 0.99 -20.29
C LYS A 96 13.30 -0.45 -19.85
N THR A 97 13.84 -1.44 -20.53
CA THR A 97 13.86 -2.84 -20.05
C THR A 97 14.94 -2.98 -18.99
N CYS A 98 14.72 -3.81 -17.99
CA CYS A 98 15.65 -4.05 -16.90
C CYS A 98 15.63 -5.53 -16.49
N THR A 99 16.71 -5.99 -15.87
CA THR A 99 16.73 -7.28 -15.18
C THR A 99 15.93 -7.19 -13.88
N SER A 100 15.67 -8.32 -13.22
CA SER A 100 14.97 -8.29 -11.92
C SER A 100 15.78 -7.61 -10.83
N GLU A 101 17.10 -7.68 -10.88
CA GLU A 101 18.02 -6.99 -9.98
C GLU A 101 17.98 -5.47 -10.21
N GLU A 102 18.11 -5.02 -11.47
CA GLU A 102 17.98 -3.60 -11.82
C GLU A 102 16.59 -3.06 -11.45
N PHE A 103 15.53 -3.88 -11.61
CA PHE A 103 14.18 -3.50 -11.17
C PHE A 103 14.12 -3.36 -9.65
N SER A 104 14.77 -4.23 -8.90
CA SER A 104 14.87 -4.12 -7.44
C SER A 104 15.53 -2.81 -7.01
N GLU A 105 16.66 -2.44 -7.61
CA GLU A 105 17.34 -1.18 -7.34
C GLU A 105 16.45 0.02 -7.68
N LEU A 106 15.79 0.01 -8.83
CA LEU A 106 14.89 1.06 -9.27
C LEU A 106 13.69 1.21 -8.32
N LEU A 107 13.07 0.10 -7.91
CA LEU A 107 11.95 0.09 -6.98
C LEU A 107 12.30 0.79 -5.66
N PHE A 108 13.39 0.37 -5.04
CA PHE A 108 13.76 0.91 -3.73
C PHE A 108 14.27 2.34 -3.79
N ALA A 109 15.02 2.70 -4.84
CA ALA A 109 15.39 4.10 -5.07
C ALA A 109 14.18 5.01 -5.31
N ALA A 110 13.13 4.50 -5.98
CA ALA A 110 11.89 5.24 -6.18
C ALA A 110 11.09 5.39 -4.87
N ILE A 111 11.06 4.36 -4.02
CA ILE A 111 10.44 4.42 -2.69
C ILE A 111 11.13 5.48 -1.82
N GLU A 112 12.45 5.50 -1.80
CA GLU A 112 13.24 6.47 -1.02
C GLU A 112 12.96 7.90 -1.49
N ARG A 113 13.00 8.15 -2.80
CA ARG A 113 12.66 9.47 -3.38
C ARG A 113 11.24 9.92 -3.11
N GLY A 114 10.29 8.97 -3.10
CA GLY A 114 8.86 9.23 -2.90
C GLY A 114 8.44 9.37 -1.43
N GLY A 115 9.38 9.39 -0.47
CA GLY A 115 9.06 9.45 0.96
C GLY A 115 8.24 8.23 1.42
N SER A 116 8.67 7.04 1.03
CA SER A 116 8.00 5.76 1.30
C SER A 116 6.66 5.58 0.56
N ARG A 117 6.40 6.37 -0.48
CA ARG A 117 5.22 6.25 -1.35
C ARG A 117 5.64 6.15 -2.81
N LEU A 118 5.19 5.08 -3.48
CA LEU A 118 5.42 4.83 -4.88
C LEU A 118 4.13 4.40 -5.56
N SER A 119 3.86 4.91 -6.75
CA SER A 119 2.75 4.44 -7.58
C SER A 119 3.27 3.94 -8.93
N PHE A 120 2.93 2.71 -9.25
CA PHE A 120 3.04 2.16 -10.59
C PHE A 120 1.77 2.46 -11.37
N ILE A 121 1.92 3.00 -12.58
CA ILE A 121 0.80 3.32 -13.45
C ILE A 121 0.82 2.37 -14.65
N ILE A 122 -0.30 1.69 -14.88
CA ILE A 122 -0.52 0.82 -16.03
C ILE A 122 -1.60 1.47 -16.88
N GLY A 123 -1.33 1.71 -18.15
CA GLY A 123 -2.30 2.27 -19.09
C GLY A 123 -3.43 1.29 -19.45
N GLY A 124 -4.49 1.81 -20.03
CA GLY A 124 -5.58 1.04 -20.62
C GLY A 124 -5.24 0.49 -22.02
N ALA A 125 -6.29 0.20 -22.80
CA ALA A 125 -6.14 -0.27 -24.19
C ALA A 125 -5.47 0.75 -25.11
N GLU A 126 -5.69 2.04 -24.86
CA GLU A 126 -5.08 3.17 -25.60
C GLU A 126 -3.66 3.52 -25.09
N GLY A 127 -3.15 2.80 -24.10
CA GLY A 127 -1.86 3.06 -23.47
C GLY A 127 -1.92 4.09 -22.35
N LEU A 128 -0.81 4.77 -22.08
CA LEU A 128 -0.68 5.79 -21.03
C LEU A 128 -1.11 7.17 -21.55
N PRO A 129 -1.80 7.98 -20.72
CA PRO A 129 -1.99 9.40 -21.01
C PRO A 129 -0.64 10.11 -21.25
N LYS A 130 -0.62 11.07 -22.17
CA LYS A 130 0.62 11.78 -22.57
C LYS A 130 1.28 12.47 -21.38
N GLU A 131 0.49 13.04 -20.48
CA GLU A 131 0.94 13.73 -19.28
C GLU A 131 1.66 12.77 -18.31
N VAL A 132 1.09 11.57 -18.11
CA VAL A 132 1.73 10.54 -17.26
C VAL A 132 3.05 10.09 -17.89
N ARG A 133 3.06 9.91 -19.23
CA ARG A 133 4.27 9.49 -19.95
C ARG A 133 5.39 10.54 -19.87
N ALA A 134 5.05 11.84 -19.83
CA ALA A 134 6.03 12.92 -19.75
C ALA A 134 6.68 13.04 -18.36
N ASP A 135 5.92 12.79 -17.31
CA ASP A 135 6.33 13.06 -15.93
C ASP A 135 6.85 11.81 -15.18
N ALA A 136 6.54 10.61 -15.66
CA ALA A 136 6.89 9.36 -14.97
C ALA A 136 8.21 8.74 -15.46
N THR A 137 8.83 7.95 -14.61
CA THR A 137 9.89 7.04 -15.04
C THR A 137 9.27 5.87 -15.82
N LEU A 138 9.64 5.71 -17.10
CA LEU A 138 9.08 4.67 -17.95
C LEU A 138 9.87 3.37 -17.86
N VAL A 139 9.17 2.27 -17.60
CA VAL A 139 9.74 0.93 -17.51
C VAL A 139 8.94 -0.03 -18.39
N SER A 140 9.63 -0.88 -19.12
CA SER A 140 9.02 -1.97 -19.89
C SER A 140 9.24 -3.31 -19.18
N LEU A 141 8.15 -4.06 -18.96
CA LEU A 141 8.24 -5.40 -18.37
C LEU A 141 8.84 -6.43 -19.34
N SER A 142 8.67 -6.20 -20.64
CA SER A 142 9.13 -7.10 -21.69
C SER A 142 9.02 -6.44 -23.06
N ARG A 143 9.69 -6.99 -24.05
CA ARG A 143 9.49 -6.66 -25.46
C ARG A 143 8.18 -7.24 -26.02
N LEU A 144 7.53 -8.14 -25.29
CA LEU A 144 6.21 -8.67 -25.62
C LEU A 144 5.12 -7.76 -25.06
N THR A 145 3.98 -7.72 -25.76
CA THR A 145 2.80 -6.99 -25.29
C THR A 145 1.96 -7.87 -24.37
N PHE A 146 1.63 -7.37 -23.19
CA PHE A 146 0.72 -8.01 -22.26
C PHE A 146 -0.60 -7.26 -22.17
N THR A 147 -1.67 -7.99 -21.85
CA THR A 147 -2.91 -7.32 -21.43
C THR A 147 -2.64 -6.60 -20.11
N HIS A 148 -3.36 -5.51 -19.85
CA HIS A 148 -3.22 -4.75 -18.60
C HIS A 148 -3.47 -5.62 -17.36
N GLN A 149 -4.30 -6.67 -17.47
CA GLN A 149 -4.54 -7.63 -16.39
C GLN A 149 -3.31 -8.48 -16.08
N MET A 150 -2.65 -9.04 -17.12
CA MET A 150 -1.41 -9.80 -16.96
C MET A 150 -0.27 -8.90 -16.46
N ALA A 151 -0.18 -7.68 -16.97
CA ALA A 151 0.83 -6.73 -16.51
C ALA A 151 0.73 -6.44 -14.99
N ARG A 152 -0.49 -6.40 -14.43
CA ARG A 152 -0.72 -6.26 -12.97
C ARG A 152 -0.12 -7.42 -12.19
N LEU A 153 -0.40 -8.65 -12.62
CA LEU A 153 0.10 -9.86 -11.95
C LEU A 153 1.61 -9.96 -12.02
N ILE A 154 2.17 -9.76 -13.23
CA ILE A 154 3.63 -9.79 -13.44
C ILE A 154 4.30 -8.72 -12.57
N LEU A 155 3.74 -7.51 -12.53
CA LEU A 155 4.28 -6.44 -11.70
C LEU A 155 4.21 -6.77 -10.21
N ALA A 156 3.11 -7.33 -9.72
CA ALA A 156 2.99 -7.76 -8.32
C ALA A 156 4.03 -8.82 -7.96
N GLU A 157 4.27 -9.79 -8.85
CA GLU A 157 5.32 -10.79 -8.71
C GLU A 157 6.72 -10.15 -8.70
N GLN A 158 7.01 -9.22 -9.63
CA GLN A 158 8.31 -8.57 -9.68
C GLN A 158 8.57 -7.66 -8.46
N ILE A 159 7.56 -7.01 -7.90
CA ILE A 159 7.68 -6.28 -6.63
C ILE A 159 8.05 -7.24 -5.49
N TYR A 160 7.39 -8.40 -5.41
CA TYR A 160 7.75 -9.43 -4.43
C TYR A 160 9.18 -9.94 -4.65
N ARG A 161 9.56 -10.29 -5.88
CA ARG A 161 10.91 -10.73 -6.24
C ARG A 161 11.97 -9.70 -5.86
N ALA A 162 11.71 -8.43 -6.10
CA ALA A 162 12.59 -7.33 -5.71
C ALA A 162 12.84 -7.29 -4.19
N THR A 163 11.81 -7.54 -3.37
CA THR A 163 12.00 -7.64 -1.91
C THR A 163 12.84 -8.84 -1.51
N GLU A 164 12.69 -9.95 -2.19
CA GLU A 164 13.44 -11.17 -1.93
C GLU A 164 14.92 -11.04 -2.37
N ILE A 165 15.18 -10.36 -3.50
CA ILE A 165 16.54 -9.99 -3.92
C ILE A 165 17.20 -9.13 -2.85
N ARG A 166 16.53 -8.09 -2.36
CA ARG A 166 17.08 -7.19 -1.33
C ARG A 166 17.37 -7.89 0.00
N LYS A 167 16.60 -8.93 0.33
CA LYS A 167 16.84 -9.78 1.50
C LYS A 167 17.94 -10.80 1.30
N GLY A 168 18.43 -11.01 0.08
CA GLY A 168 19.37 -12.09 -0.26
C GLY A 168 18.76 -13.48 -0.12
N SER A 169 17.44 -13.63 -0.29
CA SER A 169 16.76 -14.91 -0.20
C SER A 169 17.05 -15.80 -1.41
N GLY A 170 16.86 -17.11 -1.27
CA GLY A 170 17.00 -18.05 -2.38
C GLY A 170 15.86 -18.07 -3.40
N TYR A 171 14.91 -17.11 -3.34
CA TYR A 171 13.79 -17.02 -4.26
C TYR A 171 14.23 -16.66 -5.69
N HIS A 172 15.18 -15.72 -5.80
CA HIS A 172 15.77 -15.33 -7.07
C HIS A 172 17.07 -16.13 -7.28
N LYS A 173 17.04 -17.03 -8.25
CA LYS A 173 18.20 -17.87 -8.65
C LYS A 173 18.51 -17.64 -10.11
#